data_ac8d44ba0a89b4cd4ed7af672c405cae
#
_entry.id   ac8d44ba0a89b4cd4ed7af672c405cae
#
_cell.length_a   1.000
_cell.length_b   1.000
_cell.length_c   1.000
_cell.angle_alpha   90.00
_cell.angle_beta   90.00
_cell.angle_gamma   90.00
#
_symmetry.space_group_name_H-M   'P 1'
#
loop_
_entity.id
_entity.type
_entity.pdbx_description
1 polymer ?
#
loop_
_entity_poly.entity_id
_entity_poly.type
_entity_poly.pdbx_seq_one_letter_code
_entity_poly.pdbx_strand_id
1 'polypeptide(L)'
;MADLIIKPASGSDSLIFQDGAGTAVATISTNNIAFGKGITEPKAVLAATGTVSVNLTLGSYFTCSPTGNITMAFTGLVTGVLNAWTIEFTQDSSTRTVTYPGAVKWGGGAAHVLSTANAAKDIVSFFSIDGGTTIYGAIVGSAFA
;
A
#
# COMPACT_ATOMS: atom_id res chain seq x y z
N MET A 1 -19.97 18.65 14.78
CA MET A 1 -20.12 17.37 15.53
C MET A 1 -18.99 17.34 16.54
N ALA A 2 -19.25 17.06 17.81
CA ALA A 2 -18.17 16.99 18.80
C ALA A 2 -17.48 15.61 18.69
N ASP A 3 -16.15 15.61 18.77
CA ASP A 3 -15.38 14.38 18.74
C ASP A 3 -15.61 13.57 20.02
N LEU A 4 -15.74 12.24 19.88
CA LEU A 4 -15.70 11.34 21.02
C LEU A 4 -14.24 11.20 21.48
N ILE A 5 -13.93 11.74 22.64
CA ILE A 5 -12.59 11.61 23.24
C ILE A 5 -12.65 10.51 24.29
N ILE A 6 -11.96 9.39 24.05
CA ILE A 6 -11.78 8.33 25.03
C ILE A 6 -10.38 8.52 25.64
N LYS A 7 -10.32 8.73 26.96
CA LYS A 7 -9.08 8.89 27.70
C LYS A 7 -8.87 7.69 28.63
N PRO A 8 -7.61 7.26 28.85
CA PRO A 8 -7.32 6.32 29.92
C PRO A 8 -7.79 6.85 31.28
N ALA A 9 -8.16 5.96 32.19
CA ALA A 9 -8.41 6.34 33.58
C ALA A 9 -7.15 6.95 34.20
N SER A 10 -7.30 7.86 35.15
CA SER A 10 -6.17 8.47 35.84
C SER A 10 -5.29 7.39 36.48
N GLY A 11 -3.98 7.41 36.17
CA GLY A 11 -3.00 6.40 36.58
C GLY A 11 -2.74 5.28 35.58
N SER A 12 -3.35 5.32 34.38
CA SER A 12 -3.04 4.44 33.26
C SER A 12 -2.48 5.23 32.09
N ASP A 13 -1.32 4.84 31.59
CA ASP A 13 -0.68 5.48 30.42
C ASP A 13 -1.12 4.89 29.09
N SER A 14 -2.12 4.00 29.11
CA SER A 14 -2.55 3.25 27.91
C SER A 14 -4.06 3.14 27.79
N LEU A 15 -4.58 3.24 26.56
CA LEU A 15 -5.91 2.79 26.18
C LEU A 15 -5.80 1.37 25.63
N ILE A 16 -6.52 0.44 26.24
CA ILE A 16 -6.44 -0.98 25.89
C ILE A 16 -7.80 -1.43 25.32
N PHE A 17 -7.79 -1.99 24.11
CA PHE A 17 -8.91 -2.70 23.53
C PHE A 17 -8.72 -4.20 23.80
N GLN A 18 -9.73 -4.84 24.39
CA GLN A 18 -9.66 -6.25 24.78
C GLN A 18 -10.75 -7.06 24.06
N ASP A 19 -10.47 -8.34 23.84
CA ASP A 19 -11.49 -9.31 23.41
C ASP A 19 -12.41 -9.70 24.59
N GLY A 20 -13.44 -10.52 24.31
CA GLY A 20 -14.40 -10.96 25.32
C GLY A 20 -13.79 -11.82 26.45
N ALA A 21 -12.55 -12.29 26.31
CA ALA A 21 -11.79 -13.02 27.32
C ALA A 21 -10.85 -12.10 28.12
N GLY A 22 -10.85 -10.80 27.86
CA GLY A 22 -10.00 -9.82 28.53
C GLY A 22 -8.57 -9.76 28.01
N THR A 23 -8.27 -10.41 26.87
CA THR A 23 -6.95 -10.36 26.25
C THR A 23 -6.82 -9.08 25.42
N ALA A 24 -5.73 -8.33 25.60
CA ALA A 24 -5.48 -7.11 24.82
C ALA A 24 -5.32 -7.44 23.33
N VAL A 25 -6.11 -6.81 22.49
CA VAL A 25 -6.02 -6.89 21.02
C VAL A 25 -5.36 -5.67 20.42
N ALA A 26 -5.48 -4.51 21.06
CA ALA A 26 -4.75 -3.31 20.73
C ALA A 26 -4.48 -2.47 21.98
N THR A 27 -3.30 -1.87 22.06
CA THR A 27 -2.90 -0.96 23.14
C THR A 27 -2.34 0.31 22.51
N ILE A 28 -2.89 1.46 22.89
CA ILE A 28 -2.39 2.78 22.53
C ILE A 28 -1.75 3.40 23.75
N SER A 29 -0.45 3.63 23.68
CA SER A 29 0.34 4.26 24.74
C SER A 29 0.92 5.60 24.24
N THR A 30 1.66 6.28 25.10
CA THR A 30 2.29 7.59 24.78
C THR A 30 3.17 7.52 23.53
N ASN A 31 3.84 6.39 23.27
CA ASN A 31 4.86 6.30 22.24
C ASN A 31 4.54 5.31 21.11
N ASN A 32 3.50 4.48 21.24
CA ASN A 32 3.20 3.47 20.22
C ASN A 32 1.74 3.04 20.22
N ILE A 33 1.37 2.35 19.12
CA ILE A 33 0.18 1.51 19.04
C ILE A 33 0.69 0.07 18.88
N ALA A 34 0.39 -0.79 19.83
CA ALA A 34 0.73 -2.21 19.78
C ALA A 34 -0.52 -3.05 19.49
N PHE A 35 -0.44 -3.94 18.49
CA PHE A 35 -1.47 -4.93 18.20
C PHE A 35 -1.02 -6.29 18.72
N GLY A 36 -1.79 -6.88 19.62
CA GLY A 36 -1.52 -8.23 20.15
C GLY A 36 -1.93 -9.36 19.19
N LYS A 37 -2.51 -9.03 18.06
CA LYS A 37 -2.94 -9.93 16.98
C LYS A 37 -2.42 -9.42 15.63
N GLY A 38 -2.49 -10.26 14.60
CA GLY A 38 -2.19 -9.85 13.23
C GLY A 38 -3.13 -8.74 12.76
N ILE A 39 -2.59 -7.84 11.93
CA ILE A 39 -3.37 -6.81 11.24
C ILE A 39 -3.70 -7.34 9.85
N THR A 40 -4.98 -7.30 9.48
CA THR A 40 -5.44 -7.64 8.13
C THR A 40 -5.97 -6.39 7.44
N GLU A 41 -5.61 -6.21 6.20
CA GLU A 41 -6.04 -5.11 5.36
C GLU A 41 -6.69 -5.67 4.09
N PRO A 42 -7.85 -5.15 3.66
CA PRO A 42 -8.45 -5.56 2.40
C PRO A 42 -7.59 -5.08 1.23
N LYS A 43 -7.41 -5.91 0.21
CA LYS A 43 -6.80 -5.49 -1.05
C LYS A 43 -7.74 -4.60 -1.84
N ALA A 44 -7.22 -3.55 -2.45
CA ALA A 44 -7.96 -2.75 -3.43
C ALA A 44 -7.65 -3.23 -4.86
N VAL A 45 -8.68 -3.30 -5.71
CA VAL A 45 -8.55 -3.72 -7.12
C VAL A 45 -8.46 -2.48 -8.00
N LEU A 46 -7.43 -2.42 -8.83
CA LEU A 46 -7.17 -1.32 -9.74
C LEU A 46 -7.83 -1.53 -11.11
N ALA A 47 -8.03 -0.44 -11.85
CA ALA A 47 -8.45 -0.50 -13.25
C ALA A 47 -7.42 -1.27 -14.09
N ALA A 48 -7.90 -1.91 -15.17
CA ALA A 48 -7.10 -2.83 -15.99
C ALA A 48 -6.47 -2.19 -17.24
N THR A 49 -6.78 -0.93 -17.56
CA THR A 49 -6.29 -0.23 -18.74
C THR A 49 -6.37 1.29 -18.58
N GLY A 50 -5.62 2.02 -19.38
CA GLY A 50 -5.61 3.48 -19.39
C GLY A 50 -4.94 4.10 -18.17
N THR A 51 -5.47 5.21 -17.66
CA THR A 51 -4.95 5.83 -16.43
C THR A 51 -5.49 5.11 -15.21
N VAL A 52 -4.58 4.53 -14.44
CA VAL A 52 -4.86 3.74 -13.25
C VAL A 52 -4.50 4.54 -12.01
N SER A 53 -5.51 4.98 -11.26
CA SER A 53 -5.31 5.71 -10.01
C SER A 53 -5.16 4.75 -8.84
N VAL A 54 -4.00 4.79 -8.21
CA VAL A 54 -3.70 4.11 -6.94
C VAL A 54 -3.97 5.11 -5.82
N ASN A 55 -5.13 4.99 -5.20
CA ASN A 55 -5.53 5.88 -4.12
C ASN A 55 -5.22 5.25 -2.75
N LEU A 56 -4.23 5.79 -2.06
CA LEU A 56 -3.74 5.25 -0.78
C LEU A 56 -4.76 5.40 0.37
N THR A 57 -5.83 6.19 0.19
CA THR A 57 -6.93 6.21 1.18
C THR A 57 -7.76 4.92 1.18
N LEU A 58 -7.59 4.05 0.17
CA LEU A 58 -8.29 2.75 0.06
C LEU A 58 -7.50 1.58 0.65
N GLY A 59 -6.25 1.82 1.06
CA GLY A 59 -5.39 0.79 1.61
C GLY A 59 -3.95 0.87 1.12
N SER A 60 -3.13 -0.11 1.50
CA SER A 60 -1.72 -0.20 1.14
C SER A 60 -1.39 -1.38 0.21
N TYR A 61 -2.33 -2.28 -0.05
CA TYR A 61 -2.14 -3.40 -0.98
C TYR A 61 -3.14 -3.36 -2.14
N PHE A 62 -2.62 -3.33 -3.34
CA PHE A 62 -3.39 -3.20 -4.57
C PHE A 62 -3.14 -4.37 -5.51
N THR A 63 -4.16 -4.77 -6.27
CA THR A 63 -4.02 -5.76 -7.34
C THR A 63 -4.45 -5.16 -8.67
N CYS A 64 -3.71 -5.47 -9.73
CA CYS A 64 -3.99 -5.05 -11.09
C CYS A 64 -3.83 -6.23 -12.05
N SER A 65 -4.83 -6.48 -12.90
CA SER A 65 -4.73 -7.45 -14.00
C SER A 65 -4.87 -6.69 -15.33
N PRO A 66 -3.76 -6.18 -15.89
CA PRO A 66 -3.82 -5.32 -17.07
C PRO A 66 -4.41 -6.06 -18.29
N THR A 67 -5.42 -5.46 -18.92
CA THR A 67 -5.98 -5.90 -20.22
C THR A 67 -5.56 -4.97 -21.34
N GLY A 68 -4.84 -3.90 -21.04
CA GLY A 68 -4.26 -2.93 -21.97
C GLY A 68 -3.05 -2.26 -21.35
N ASN A 69 -2.42 -1.34 -22.08
CA ASN A 69 -1.36 -0.50 -21.51
C ASN A 69 -1.93 0.40 -20.42
N ILE A 70 -1.16 0.60 -19.35
CA ILE A 70 -1.58 1.38 -18.19
C ILE A 70 -0.59 2.52 -17.90
N THR A 71 -1.13 3.64 -17.43
CA THR A 71 -0.37 4.77 -16.90
C THR A 71 -0.76 4.96 -15.45
N MET A 72 0.19 4.79 -14.53
CA MET A 72 -0.06 4.88 -13.09
C MET A 72 -0.16 6.33 -12.64
N ALA A 73 -1.09 6.59 -11.74
CA ALA A 73 -1.19 7.82 -10.97
C ALA A 73 -1.35 7.48 -9.49
N PHE A 74 -0.59 8.13 -8.62
CA PHE A 74 -0.64 7.92 -7.17
C PHE A 74 -1.33 9.11 -6.50
N THR A 75 -2.32 8.82 -5.65
CA THR A 75 -3.11 9.83 -4.95
C THR A 75 -3.30 9.46 -3.47
N GLY A 76 -3.72 10.42 -2.65
CA GLY A 76 -3.92 10.18 -1.23
C GLY A 76 -2.64 10.11 -0.41
N LEU A 77 -1.50 10.55 -0.97
CA LEU A 77 -0.25 10.64 -0.24
C LEU A 77 -0.23 11.86 0.68
N VAL A 78 0.34 11.70 1.86
CA VAL A 78 0.43 12.74 2.90
C VAL A 78 1.89 13.10 3.14
N THR A 79 2.18 14.39 3.17
CA THR A 79 3.52 14.91 3.46
C THR A 79 3.87 14.75 4.95
N GLY A 80 5.14 14.44 5.25
CA GLY A 80 5.67 14.35 6.61
C GLY A 80 5.39 13.04 7.32
N VAL A 81 4.78 12.06 6.63
CA VAL A 81 4.56 10.70 7.14
C VAL A 81 4.99 9.67 6.10
N LEU A 82 5.29 8.46 6.55
CA LEU A 82 5.58 7.37 5.64
C LEU A 82 4.27 6.92 4.95
N ASN A 83 4.24 7.07 3.63
CA ASN A 83 3.27 6.41 2.77
C ASN A 83 3.98 5.21 2.14
N ALA A 84 3.48 4.01 2.34
CA ALA A 84 4.04 2.78 1.78
C ALA A 84 2.93 1.92 1.19
N TRP A 85 3.15 1.38 -0.01
CA TRP A 85 2.15 0.53 -0.67
C TRP A 85 2.81 -0.48 -1.61
N THR A 86 2.05 -1.51 -1.93
CA THR A 86 2.47 -2.59 -2.83
C THR A 86 1.42 -2.81 -3.91
N ILE A 87 1.87 -3.08 -5.12
CA ILE A 87 1.02 -3.46 -6.24
C ILE A 87 1.44 -4.85 -6.72
N GLU A 88 0.48 -5.76 -6.77
CA GLU A 88 0.60 -7.06 -7.43
C GLU A 88 -0.04 -6.97 -8.82
N PHE A 89 0.74 -7.20 -9.86
CA PHE A 89 0.25 -7.33 -11.23
C PHE A 89 0.08 -8.81 -11.57
N THR A 90 -1.03 -9.16 -12.25
CA THR A 90 -1.23 -10.50 -12.80
C THR A 90 -1.39 -10.40 -14.32
N GLN A 91 -0.57 -11.15 -15.06
CA GLN A 91 -0.48 -11.06 -16.53
C GLN A 91 -1.47 -11.99 -17.23
N ASP A 92 -1.83 -11.62 -18.47
CA ASP A 92 -2.74 -12.36 -19.36
C ASP A 92 -2.07 -12.95 -20.60
N SER A 93 -0.75 -13.17 -20.59
CA SER A 93 0.10 -13.59 -21.71
C SER A 93 0.25 -12.59 -22.86
N SER A 94 -0.28 -11.39 -22.74
CA SER A 94 -0.12 -10.33 -23.74
C SER A 94 0.96 -9.35 -23.31
N THR A 95 1.72 -8.81 -24.29
CA THR A 95 2.68 -7.75 -24.01
C THR A 95 1.94 -6.45 -23.65
N ARG A 96 2.08 -6.02 -22.42
CA ARG A 96 1.52 -4.77 -21.88
C ARG A 96 2.63 -3.88 -21.38
N THR A 97 2.37 -2.59 -21.35
CA THR A 97 3.30 -1.63 -20.76
C THR A 97 2.70 -0.96 -19.54
N VAL A 98 3.54 -0.70 -18.56
CA VAL A 98 3.22 0.15 -17.43
C VAL A 98 4.09 1.40 -17.49
N THR A 99 3.46 2.57 -17.46
CA THR A 99 4.13 3.86 -17.35
C THR A 99 3.96 4.39 -15.95
N TYR A 100 5.05 4.67 -15.27
CA TYR A 100 5.06 5.25 -13.93
C TYR A 100 5.25 6.77 -13.98
N PRO A 101 4.74 7.52 -12.99
CA PRO A 101 5.02 8.95 -12.88
C PRO A 101 6.52 9.24 -12.82
N GLY A 102 6.96 10.38 -13.35
CA GLY A 102 8.36 10.80 -13.31
C GLY A 102 8.92 11.05 -11.90
N ALA A 103 8.01 11.16 -10.91
CA ALA A 103 8.36 11.22 -9.49
C ALA A 103 8.94 9.91 -8.96
N VAL A 104 8.69 8.78 -9.64
CA VAL A 104 9.19 7.45 -9.20
C VAL A 104 10.67 7.33 -9.52
N LYS A 105 11.45 7.05 -8.48
CA LYS A 105 12.90 6.78 -8.55
C LYS A 105 13.14 5.30 -8.31
N TRP A 106 13.84 4.66 -9.23
CA TRP A 106 14.11 3.22 -9.21
C TRP A 106 15.54 2.94 -8.79
N GLY A 107 15.74 1.91 -7.99
CA GLY A 107 17.08 1.39 -7.69
C GLY A 107 17.78 0.99 -8.98
N GLY A 108 19.00 1.50 -9.20
CA GLY A 108 19.74 1.27 -10.45
C GLY A 108 19.19 1.99 -11.67
N GLY A 109 18.15 2.82 -11.53
CA GLY A 109 17.59 3.66 -12.60
C GLY A 109 16.67 2.93 -13.59
N ALA A 110 16.49 1.62 -13.48
CA ALA A 110 15.63 0.84 -14.37
C ALA A 110 14.22 0.70 -13.78
N ALA A 111 13.22 1.22 -14.49
CA ALA A 111 11.82 1.04 -14.12
C ALA A 111 11.38 -0.42 -14.25
N HIS A 112 10.40 -0.82 -13.43
CA HIS A 112 9.76 -2.13 -13.56
C HIS A 112 9.11 -2.29 -14.94
N VAL A 113 9.30 -3.45 -15.53
CA VAL A 113 8.67 -3.90 -16.78
C VAL A 113 7.83 -5.12 -16.46
N LEU A 114 6.57 -5.13 -16.94
CA LEU A 114 5.65 -6.23 -16.73
C LEU A 114 6.16 -7.53 -17.36
N SER A 115 6.05 -8.63 -16.64
CA SER A 115 6.24 -9.98 -17.17
C SER A 115 5.22 -10.29 -18.27
N THR A 116 5.50 -11.26 -19.14
CA THR A 116 4.65 -11.59 -20.28
C THR A 116 4.02 -12.98 -20.22
N ALA A 117 4.45 -13.82 -19.29
CA ALA A 117 3.88 -15.17 -19.13
C ALA A 117 2.47 -15.10 -18.54
N ASN A 118 1.58 -15.97 -19.02
CA ASN A 118 0.21 -16.04 -18.52
C ASN A 118 0.18 -16.38 -17.03
N ALA A 119 -0.68 -15.72 -16.29
CA ALA A 119 -0.84 -15.82 -14.85
C ALA A 119 0.42 -15.43 -14.02
N ALA A 120 1.53 -15.06 -14.67
CA ALA A 120 2.72 -14.59 -13.97
C ALA A 120 2.39 -13.34 -13.15
N LYS A 121 2.97 -13.25 -11.97
CA LYS A 121 2.77 -12.12 -11.06
C LYS A 121 4.05 -11.33 -10.91
N ASP A 122 3.90 -10.01 -10.93
CA ASP A 122 4.96 -9.06 -10.58
C ASP A 122 4.53 -8.31 -9.33
N ILE A 123 5.43 -8.19 -8.37
CA ILE A 123 5.18 -7.46 -7.12
C ILE A 123 6.14 -6.28 -7.04
N VAL A 124 5.57 -5.10 -6.91
CA VAL A 124 6.32 -3.84 -6.85
C VAL A 124 5.87 -3.05 -5.63
N SER A 125 6.82 -2.64 -4.81
CA SER A 125 6.56 -1.83 -3.62
C SER A 125 7.07 -0.41 -3.80
N PHE A 126 6.40 0.52 -3.15
CA PHE A 126 6.69 1.94 -3.21
C PHE A 126 6.64 2.56 -1.83
N PHE A 127 7.37 3.65 -1.65
CA PHE A 127 7.20 4.52 -0.49
C PHE A 127 7.53 5.98 -0.82
N SER A 128 6.94 6.89 -0.03
CA SER A 128 7.17 8.34 -0.08
C SER A 128 6.98 8.94 1.31
N ILE A 129 7.72 10.00 1.62
CA ILE A 129 7.58 10.78 2.87
C ILE A 129 7.23 12.25 2.61
N ASP A 130 7.22 12.67 1.36
CA ASP A 130 7.05 14.06 0.92
C ASP A 130 5.77 14.30 0.11
N GLY A 131 4.74 13.47 0.34
CA GLY A 131 3.45 13.58 -0.34
C GLY A 131 3.51 13.22 -1.83
N GLY A 132 4.50 12.42 -2.25
CA GLY A 132 4.63 11.95 -3.63
C GLY A 132 5.45 12.84 -4.54
N THR A 133 6.11 13.87 -4.03
CA THR A 133 7.11 14.65 -4.78
C THR A 133 8.26 13.75 -5.22
N THR A 134 8.69 12.85 -4.33
CA THR A 134 9.61 11.75 -4.61
C THR A 134 8.98 10.44 -4.14
N ILE A 135 8.98 9.46 -5.01
CA ILE A 135 8.50 8.11 -4.73
C ILE A 135 9.63 7.14 -5.02
N TYR A 136 9.97 6.30 -4.07
CA TYR A 136 10.95 5.23 -4.29
C TYR A 136 10.24 3.95 -4.65
N GLY A 137 10.57 3.39 -5.82
CA GLY A 137 10.03 2.13 -6.30
C GLY A 137 11.06 1.01 -6.18
N ALA A 138 10.61 -0.15 -5.71
CA ALA A 138 11.40 -1.36 -5.59
C ALA A 138 10.65 -2.54 -6.20
N ILE A 139 11.33 -3.30 -7.07
CA ILE A 139 10.82 -4.55 -7.61
C ILE A 139 11.07 -5.62 -6.54
N VAL A 140 9.99 -6.14 -5.95
CA VAL A 140 10.05 -7.21 -4.95
C VAL A 140 10.33 -8.55 -5.63
N GLY A 141 9.72 -8.76 -6.79
CA GLY A 141 9.96 -9.89 -7.66
C GLY A 141 9.09 -9.82 -8.91
N SER A 142 9.48 -10.59 -9.92
CA SER A 142 8.79 -10.67 -11.21
C SER A 142 8.60 -12.11 -11.62
N ALA A 143 7.60 -12.37 -12.46
CA ALA A 143 7.31 -13.67 -13.05
C ALA A 143 7.11 -14.79 -12.00
N PHE A 144 6.52 -14.48 -10.85
CA PHE A 144 6.03 -15.52 -9.95
C PHE A 144 4.95 -16.34 -10.68
N ALA A 145 5.10 -17.66 -10.69
CA ALA A 145 4.21 -18.61 -11.37
C ALA A 145 3.45 -19.48 -10.35
#